data_c862a860ab6e02d55291669ac3df35a2
#
_entry.id   c862a860ab6e02d55291669ac3df35a2
#
_cell.length_a   1.000
_cell.length_b   1.000
_cell.length_c   1.000
_cell.angle_alpha   90.00
_cell.angle_beta   90.00
_cell.angle_gamma   90.00
#
_symmetry.space_group_name_H-M   'P 1'
#
loop_
_entity.id
_entity.type
_entity.pdbx_description
1 polymer ?
#
loop_
_entity_poly.entity_id
_entity_poly.type
_entity_poly.pdbx_seq_one_letter_code
_entity_poly.pdbx_strand_id
1 'polypeptide(L)'
;MDQMKLVDRVLDKSSNKIIALKNVTINEPCFRDHIIDNEPVLPGSIILEVIGQVGDILLGTVTYLAKVDSMRFYEKTIPGDQLKIEVVKLKSIGKIHKLIGVGTVDGKRHVELKFTVREDDE
;
A
#
# COMPACT_ATOMS: atom_id res chain seq x y z
N MET A 1 -12.65 -14.39 7.95
CA MET A 1 -11.28 -14.74 7.55
C MET A 1 -10.33 -13.62 7.96
N ASP A 2 -9.27 -13.96 8.66
CA ASP A 2 -8.33 -12.95 9.08
C ASP A 2 -7.49 -12.48 7.90
N GLN A 3 -7.42 -11.18 7.71
CA GLN A 3 -6.54 -10.60 6.70
C GLN A 3 -5.13 -10.56 7.24
N MET A 4 -4.16 -10.83 6.37
CA MET A 4 -2.76 -10.61 6.70
C MET A 4 -2.55 -9.13 6.98
N LYS A 5 -2.03 -8.81 8.17
CA LYS A 5 -1.74 -7.43 8.52
C LYS A 5 -0.38 -7.05 7.99
N LEU A 6 -0.36 -6.19 6.97
CA LEU A 6 0.88 -5.75 6.32
C LEU A 6 1.34 -4.37 6.78
N VAL A 7 0.47 -3.60 7.42
CA VAL A 7 0.78 -2.25 7.91
C VAL A 7 1.19 -2.33 9.36
N ASP A 8 2.35 -1.77 9.70
CA ASP A 8 2.90 -1.85 11.04
C ASP A 8 2.42 -0.72 11.95
N ARG A 9 2.25 0.48 11.40
CA ARG A 9 1.92 1.63 12.21
C ARG A 9 1.24 2.74 11.39
N VAL A 10 0.25 3.39 11.99
CA VAL A 10 -0.34 4.61 11.43
C VAL A 10 0.34 5.79 12.11
N LEU A 11 0.91 6.70 11.32
CA LEU A 11 1.62 7.88 11.82
C LEU A 11 0.72 9.09 11.95
N ASP A 12 -0.22 9.25 11.00
CA ASP A 12 -1.14 10.40 10.98
C ASP A 12 -2.37 10.04 10.15
N LYS A 13 -3.51 10.59 10.51
CA LYS A 13 -4.75 10.35 9.79
C LYS A 13 -5.70 11.55 9.93
N SER A 14 -6.23 11.99 8.79
CA SER A 14 -7.32 12.96 8.73
C SER A 14 -8.48 12.38 7.92
N SER A 15 -9.49 13.18 7.60
CA SER A 15 -10.63 12.68 6.81
C SER A 15 -10.27 12.30 5.38
N ASN A 16 -9.23 12.92 4.81
CA ASN A 16 -8.87 12.72 3.40
C ASN A 16 -7.49 12.11 3.19
N LYS A 17 -6.70 11.93 4.25
CA LYS A 17 -5.30 11.55 4.10
C LYS A 17 -4.86 10.69 5.27
N ILE A 18 -4.04 9.70 4.97
CA ILE A 18 -3.42 8.85 5.99
C ILE A 18 -1.94 8.67 5.65
N ILE A 19 -1.11 8.65 6.68
CA ILE A 19 0.30 8.29 6.57
C ILE A 19 0.54 7.08 7.46
N ALA A 20 1.08 6.02 6.89
CA ALA A 20 1.35 4.78 7.59
C ALA A 20 2.75 4.27 7.28
N LEU A 21 3.18 3.29 8.04
CA LEU A 21 4.53 2.75 7.97
C LEU A 21 4.49 1.25 7.83
N LYS A 22 5.31 0.73 6.92
CA LYS A 22 5.60 -0.69 6.80
C LYS A 22 7.10 -0.92 6.90
N ASN A 23 7.51 -1.71 7.89
CA ASN A 23 8.88 -2.18 8.02
C ASN A 23 9.04 -3.43 7.17
N VAL A 24 9.96 -3.40 6.21
CA VAL A 24 10.21 -4.54 5.33
C VAL A 24 11.27 -5.42 5.97
N THR A 25 10.93 -6.67 6.29
CA THR A 25 11.84 -7.59 6.94
C THR A 25 12.13 -8.79 6.06
N ILE A 26 13.34 -9.35 6.19
CA ILE A 26 13.73 -10.55 5.44
C ILE A 26 12.90 -11.79 5.81
N ASN A 27 12.22 -11.74 6.96
CA ASN A 27 11.40 -12.86 7.43
C ASN A 27 10.03 -12.95 6.74
N GLU A 28 9.68 -12.00 5.89
CA GLU A 28 8.41 -12.06 5.17
C GLU A 28 8.45 -13.21 4.16
N PRO A 29 7.37 -14.05 4.12
CA PRO A 29 7.36 -15.23 3.24
C PRO A 29 7.60 -14.94 1.77
N CYS A 30 7.21 -13.75 1.30
CA CYS A 30 7.35 -13.39 -0.11
C CYS A 30 8.81 -13.36 -0.59
N PHE A 31 9.79 -13.23 0.32
CA PHE A 31 11.19 -13.19 -0.06
C PHE A 31 11.78 -14.56 -0.37
N ARG A 32 11.06 -15.64 -0.11
CA ARG A 32 11.54 -16.98 -0.46
C ARG A 32 11.67 -17.18 -1.97
N ASP A 33 10.77 -16.56 -2.74
CA ASP A 33 10.64 -16.81 -4.17
C ASP A 33 10.84 -15.57 -5.04
N HIS A 34 10.94 -14.38 -4.44
CA HIS A 34 11.04 -13.14 -5.20
C HIS A 34 12.41 -12.50 -5.03
N ILE A 35 13.35 -12.97 -5.84
CA ILE A 35 14.75 -12.51 -5.84
C ILE A 35 15.09 -11.95 -7.21
N ILE A 36 15.61 -10.72 -7.26
CA ILE A 36 16.03 -10.04 -8.47
C ILE A 36 17.51 -9.68 -8.32
N ASP A 37 18.34 -10.12 -9.27
CA ASP A 37 19.80 -9.88 -9.24
C ASP A 37 20.45 -10.30 -7.92
N ASN A 38 20.08 -11.51 -7.44
CA ASN A 38 20.56 -12.08 -6.16
C ASN A 38 20.16 -11.25 -4.92
N GLU A 39 19.13 -10.41 -5.05
CA GLU A 39 18.64 -9.57 -3.97
C GLU A 39 17.15 -9.83 -3.73
N PRO A 40 16.71 -10.07 -2.49
CA PRO A 40 15.30 -10.18 -2.20
C PRO A 40 14.62 -8.81 -2.41
N VAL A 41 13.55 -8.80 -3.18
CA VAL A 41 12.81 -7.58 -3.53
C VAL A 41 11.34 -7.77 -3.16
N LEU A 42 10.76 -6.77 -2.51
CA LEU A 42 9.35 -6.82 -2.14
C LEU A 42 8.50 -6.81 -3.43
N PRO A 43 7.67 -7.84 -3.66
CA PRO A 43 6.85 -7.90 -4.87
C PRO A 43 5.91 -6.72 -5.01
N GLY A 44 5.71 -6.24 -6.24
CA GLY A 44 4.77 -5.18 -6.52
C GLY A 44 3.35 -5.51 -6.08
N SER A 45 2.95 -6.78 -6.18
CA SER A 45 1.64 -7.24 -5.71
C SER A 45 1.47 -7.07 -4.20
N ILE A 46 2.52 -7.27 -3.43
CA ILE A 46 2.49 -7.04 -1.97
C ILE A 46 2.41 -5.55 -1.68
N ILE A 47 3.16 -4.73 -2.40
CA ILE A 47 3.10 -3.26 -2.23
C ILE A 47 1.68 -2.75 -2.54
N LEU A 48 1.05 -3.26 -3.59
CA LEU A 48 -0.34 -2.94 -3.91
C LEU A 48 -1.27 -3.31 -2.76
N GLU A 49 -1.08 -4.49 -2.17
CA GLU A 49 -1.88 -4.94 -1.03
C GLU A 49 -1.67 -4.05 0.19
N VAL A 50 -0.43 -3.66 0.48
CA VAL A 50 -0.11 -2.75 1.59
C VAL A 50 -0.83 -1.41 1.42
N ILE A 51 -0.73 -0.83 0.24
CA ILE A 51 -1.38 0.46 -0.06
C ILE A 51 -2.92 0.31 0.05
N GLY A 52 -3.47 -0.81 -0.41
CA GLY A 52 -4.89 -1.11 -0.26
C GLY A 52 -5.32 -1.17 1.19
N GLN A 53 -4.53 -1.81 2.06
CA GLN A 53 -4.83 -1.86 3.49
C GLN A 53 -4.78 -0.48 4.14
N VAL A 54 -3.82 0.34 3.75
CA VAL A 54 -3.74 1.74 4.23
C VAL A 54 -4.98 2.52 3.79
N GLY A 55 -5.42 2.32 2.55
CA GLY A 55 -6.66 2.92 2.05
C GLY A 55 -7.89 2.51 2.86
N ASP A 56 -7.99 1.23 3.22
CA ASP A 56 -9.09 0.72 4.04
C ASP A 56 -9.11 1.39 5.43
N ILE A 57 -7.94 1.59 6.01
CA ILE A 57 -7.83 2.29 7.30
C ILE A 57 -8.32 3.73 7.15
N LEU A 58 -7.93 4.41 6.08
CA LEU A 58 -8.37 5.78 5.80
C LEU A 58 -9.89 5.86 5.69
N LEU A 59 -10.49 4.93 4.95
CA LEU A 59 -11.93 4.93 4.69
C LEU A 59 -12.74 4.37 5.86
N GLY A 60 -12.10 3.66 6.79
CA GLY A 60 -12.77 3.06 7.94
C GLY A 60 -13.65 1.86 7.58
N THR A 61 -13.39 1.22 6.46
CA THR A 61 -14.16 0.07 5.98
C THR A 61 -13.30 -0.82 5.10
N VAL A 62 -13.72 -2.07 4.93
CA VAL A 62 -13.07 -3.00 4.03
C VAL A 62 -13.54 -2.71 2.61
N THR A 63 -12.59 -2.67 1.68
CA THR A 63 -12.89 -2.48 0.26
C THR A 63 -12.25 -3.57 -0.56
N TYR A 64 -12.64 -3.65 -1.83
CA TYR A 64 -11.92 -4.44 -2.81
C TYR A 64 -11.49 -3.55 -3.97
N LEU A 65 -10.41 -3.96 -4.63
CA LEU A 65 -9.84 -3.22 -5.75
C LEU A 65 -10.77 -3.35 -6.96
N ALA A 66 -11.28 -2.23 -7.44
CA ALA A 66 -12.13 -2.19 -8.62
C ALA A 66 -11.30 -1.90 -9.89
N LYS A 67 -10.26 -1.08 -9.75
CA LYS A 67 -9.45 -0.69 -10.90
C LYS A 67 -8.11 -0.12 -10.45
N VAL A 68 -7.05 -0.48 -11.15
CA VAL A 68 -5.76 0.21 -11.06
C VAL A 68 -5.72 1.20 -12.22
N ASP A 69 -5.73 2.50 -11.90
CA ASP A 69 -5.67 3.55 -12.92
C ASP A 69 -4.24 3.71 -13.43
N SER A 70 -3.27 3.69 -12.54
CA SER A 70 -1.84 3.66 -12.90
C SER A 70 -1.02 3.19 -11.71
N MET A 71 0.11 2.53 -12.00
CA MET A 71 1.06 2.10 -10.99
C MET A 71 2.47 2.24 -11.53
N ARG A 72 3.33 2.91 -10.77
CA ARG A 72 4.73 3.12 -11.14
C ARG A 72 5.64 2.74 -10.01
N PHE A 73 6.69 2.00 -10.34
CA PHE A 73 7.78 1.70 -9.42
C PHE A 73 9.02 2.48 -9.86
N TYR A 74 9.60 3.23 -8.94
CA TYR A 74 10.79 4.04 -9.19
C TYR A 74 12.03 3.37 -8.66
N GLU A 75 11.89 2.59 -7.59
CA GLU A 75 12.99 1.92 -6.90
C GLU A 75 12.53 0.57 -6.39
N LYS A 76 13.46 -0.38 -6.27
CA LYS A 76 13.23 -1.65 -5.59
C LYS A 76 13.09 -1.40 -4.09
N THR A 77 12.15 -2.09 -3.46
CA THR A 77 11.97 -2.06 -2.01
C THR A 77 12.51 -3.38 -1.46
N ILE A 78 13.43 -3.32 -0.52
CA ILE A 78 14.20 -4.46 -0.04
C ILE A 78 14.10 -4.59 1.48
N PRO A 79 14.47 -5.77 2.05
CA PRO A 79 14.52 -5.91 3.50
C PRO A 79 15.42 -4.86 4.15
N GLY A 80 14.96 -4.31 5.26
CA GLY A 80 15.61 -3.20 5.94
C GLY A 80 15.02 -1.85 5.57
N ASP A 81 14.28 -1.76 4.47
CA ASP A 81 13.60 -0.52 4.11
C ASP A 81 12.42 -0.28 5.03
N GLN A 82 12.22 0.99 5.36
CA GLN A 82 11.04 1.45 6.05
C GLN A 82 10.19 2.21 5.05
N LEU A 83 9.12 1.57 4.58
CA LEU A 83 8.25 2.13 3.55
C LEU A 83 7.19 3.00 4.20
N LYS A 84 7.27 4.29 3.95
CA LYS A 84 6.28 5.27 4.40
C LYS A 84 5.25 5.44 3.31
N ILE A 85 4.00 5.20 3.64
CA ILE A 85 2.90 5.20 2.68
C ILE A 85 1.93 6.31 3.01
N GLU A 86 1.70 7.19 2.06
CA GLU A 86 0.68 8.22 2.13
C GLU A 86 -0.42 7.88 1.15
N VAL A 87 -1.66 7.82 1.64
CA VAL A 87 -2.84 7.63 0.79
C VAL A 87 -3.75 8.84 0.96
N VAL A 88 -4.15 9.41 -0.18
CA VAL A 88 -5.05 10.55 -0.24
C VAL A 88 -6.31 10.14 -0.98
N LYS A 89 -7.46 10.47 -0.41
CA LYS A 89 -8.75 10.29 -1.05
C LYS A 89 -9.00 11.45 -2.00
N LEU A 90 -9.09 11.16 -3.29
CA LEU A 90 -9.32 12.17 -4.32
C LEU A 90 -10.80 12.43 -4.54
N LYS A 91 -11.62 11.38 -4.52
CA LYS A 91 -13.04 11.47 -4.86
C LYS A 91 -13.79 10.28 -4.30
N SER A 92 -15.03 10.50 -3.86
CA SER A 92 -15.93 9.45 -3.43
C SER A 92 -17.30 9.66 -4.06
N ILE A 93 -17.86 8.60 -4.65
CA ILE A 93 -19.23 8.61 -5.17
C ILE A 93 -19.89 7.34 -4.63
N GLY A 94 -20.81 7.52 -3.65
CA GLY A 94 -21.42 6.38 -2.99
C GLY A 94 -20.36 5.50 -2.33
N LYS A 95 -20.32 4.22 -2.72
CA LYS A 95 -19.38 3.23 -2.19
C LYS A 95 -18.07 3.12 -2.98
N ILE A 96 -17.91 3.96 -4.00
CA ILE A 96 -16.73 3.94 -4.86
C ILE A 96 -15.81 5.10 -4.46
N HIS A 97 -14.53 4.79 -4.27
CA HIS A 97 -13.54 5.77 -3.86
C HIS A 97 -12.33 5.74 -4.79
N LYS A 98 -11.90 6.91 -5.22
CA LYS A 98 -10.67 7.07 -5.99
C LYS A 98 -9.58 7.58 -5.06
N LEU A 99 -8.47 6.85 -5.02
CA LEU A 99 -7.37 7.09 -4.10
C LEU A 99 -6.05 7.21 -4.85
N ILE A 100 -5.10 7.92 -4.25
CA ILE A 100 -3.72 7.92 -4.69
C ILE A 100 -2.84 7.55 -3.50
N GLY A 101 -1.93 6.58 -3.73
CA GLY A 101 -0.96 6.15 -2.73
C GLY A 101 0.45 6.39 -3.22
N VAL A 102 1.30 6.89 -2.34
CA VAL A 102 2.73 7.10 -2.61
C VAL A 102 3.53 6.45 -1.50
N GLY A 103 4.49 5.60 -1.88
CA GLY A 103 5.42 4.99 -0.94
C GLY A 103 6.81 5.60 -1.09
N THR A 104 7.41 5.97 0.04
CA THR A 104 8.77 6.52 0.08
C THR A 104 9.63 5.77 1.08
N VAL A 105 10.93 5.71 0.81
CA VAL A 105 11.95 5.22 1.73
C VAL A 105 13.01 6.31 1.87
N ASP A 106 13.23 6.77 3.09
CA ASP A 106 14.18 7.86 3.38
C ASP A 106 13.93 9.09 2.48
N GLY A 107 12.65 9.42 2.27
CA GLY A 107 12.26 10.57 1.46
C GLY A 107 12.30 10.34 -0.04
N LYS A 108 12.78 9.18 -0.50
CA LYS A 108 12.87 8.85 -1.92
C LYS A 108 11.64 8.06 -2.36
N ARG A 109 11.01 8.48 -3.45
CA ARG A 109 9.82 7.81 -3.97
C ARG A 109 10.17 6.43 -4.52
N HIS A 110 9.48 5.40 -4.04
CA HIS A 110 9.60 4.02 -4.50
C HIS A 110 8.43 3.61 -5.39
N VAL A 111 7.23 4.07 -5.07
CA VAL A 111 6.01 3.66 -5.77
C VAL A 111 4.99 4.77 -5.77
N GLU A 112 4.20 4.84 -6.84
CA GLU A 112 3.01 5.67 -6.93
C GLU A 112 1.88 4.83 -7.51
N LEU A 113 0.72 4.85 -6.87
CA LEU A 113 -0.44 4.08 -7.26
C LEU A 113 -1.68 4.97 -7.28
N LYS A 114 -2.35 5.03 -8.44
CA LYS A 114 -3.70 5.60 -8.54
C LYS A 114 -4.66 4.45 -8.73
N PHE A 115 -5.67 4.36 -7.88
CA PHE A 115 -6.56 3.21 -7.88
C PHE A 115 -7.96 3.56 -7.41
N THR A 116 -8.90 2.72 -7.79
CA THR A 116 -10.29 2.84 -7.43
C THR A 116 -10.70 1.61 -6.65
N VAL A 117 -11.36 1.82 -5.52
CA VAL A 117 -11.87 0.76 -4.67
C VAL A 117 -13.37 0.89 -4.49
N ARG A 118 -14.00 -0.22 -4.14
CA ARG A 118 -15.42 -0.26 -3.80
C ARG A 118 -15.58 -0.87 -2.42
N GLU A 119 -16.45 -0.26 -1.60
CA GLU A 119 -16.76 -0.81 -0.28
C GLU A 119 -17.41 -2.18 -0.41
N ASP A 120 -16.98 -3.11 0.44
CA ASP A 120 -17.55 -4.43 0.49
C ASP A 120 -18.91 -4.38 1.19
N ASP A 121 -19.91 -4.91 0.52
CA ASP A 121 -21.32 -4.87 0.99
C ASP A 121 -21.67 -6.00 1.94
N GLU A 122 -20.74 -6.81 2.30
CA GLU A 122 -20.98 -7.99 3.09
C GLU A 122 -21.79 -7.79 4.35
#